data_ffafcbed76e7eb909ebba533ae67ca99
#
_entry.id   ffafcbed76e7eb909ebba533ae67ca99
#
_cell.length_a   1.000
_cell.length_b   1.000
_cell.length_c   1.000
_cell.angle_alpha   90.00
_cell.angle_beta   90.00
_cell.angle_gamma   90.00
#
_symmetry.space_group_name_H-M   'P 1'
#
loop_
_entity.id
_entity.type
_entity.pdbx_description
1 polymer ?
#
loop_
_entity_poly.entity_id
_entity_poly.type
_entity_poly.pdbx_seq_one_letter_code
_entity_poly.pdbx_strand_id
1 'polypeptide(L)'
;MLNLDFSSVPSREPLEEGVYHLRIAKVEETTSSTGNPMLKVEYDVMEVPGNRKLWDNYVLIEKTLWKVKELFDAIGIDTSELVEMDVTEMVGMEVNAKVIQETYNGDIVNRIKKVMPA
;
A
#
# COMPACT_ATOMS: atom_id res chain seq x y z
N MET A 1 -15.46 20.54 32.20
CA MET A 1 -14.27 19.69 32.02
C MET A 1 -14.36 18.96 30.69
N LEU A 2 -13.28 18.96 29.91
CA LEU A 2 -13.21 18.33 28.62
C LEU A 2 -12.49 16.99 28.70
N ASN A 3 -13.11 15.94 28.20
CA ASN A 3 -12.51 14.60 28.13
C ASN A 3 -12.49 14.16 26.65
N LEU A 4 -11.30 13.91 26.13
CA LEU A 4 -11.10 13.44 24.76
C LEU A 4 -10.26 12.18 24.77
N ASP A 5 -10.69 11.20 23.99
CA ASP A 5 -9.97 9.96 23.77
C ASP A 5 -9.48 9.91 22.31
N PHE A 6 -8.17 9.95 22.14
CA PHE A 6 -7.53 9.91 20.81
C PHE A 6 -7.00 8.53 20.43
N SER A 7 -7.33 7.49 21.20
CA SER A 7 -6.78 6.15 20.98
C SER A 7 -7.15 5.58 19.60
N SER A 8 -8.27 6.02 19.02
CA SER A 8 -8.71 5.60 17.68
C SER A 8 -8.15 6.46 16.56
N VAL A 9 -7.46 7.56 16.90
CA VAL A 9 -6.89 8.46 15.90
C VAL A 9 -5.55 7.89 15.41
N PRO A 10 -5.34 7.72 14.09
CA PRO A 10 -4.06 7.24 13.58
C PRO A 10 -2.92 8.18 13.93
N SER A 11 -1.78 7.61 14.28
CA SER A 11 -0.57 8.40 14.48
C SER A 11 -0.13 9.07 13.18
N ARG A 12 0.34 10.32 13.27
CA ARG A 12 0.85 11.08 12.13
C ARG A 12 2.38 11.13 12.07
N GLU A 13 3.05 10.55 13.06
CA GLU A 13 4.49 10.47 13.02
C GLU A 13 4.93 9.50 11.91
N PRO A 14 5.97 9.83 11.13
CA PRO A 14 6.48 8.91 10.13
C PRO A 14 6.95 7.60 10.77
N LEU A 15 6.70 6.49 10.09
CA LEU A 15 7.28 5.21 10.45
C LEU A 15 8.79 5.24 10.19
N GLU A 16 9.56 4.62 11.06
CA GLU A 16 10.98 4.43 10.81
C GLU A 16 11.17 3.54 9.57
N GLU A 17 12.25 3.75 8.84
CA GLU A 17 12.59 2.93 7.68
C GLU A 17 12.83 1.49 8.12
N GLY A 18 12.27 0.55 7.36
CA GLY A 18 12.40 -0.87 7.66
C GLY A 18 11.42 -1.71 6.88
N VAL A 19 11.36 -2.99 7.22
CA VAL A 19 10.42 -3.94 6.64
C VAL A 19 9.23 -4.08 7.58
N TYR A 20 8.03 -3.91 7.02
CA TYR A 20 6.77 -4.01 7.76
C TYR A 20 5.87 -5.06 7.15
N HIS A 21 5.10 -5.71 8.01
CA HIS A 21 4.02 -6.61 7.60
C HIS A 21 2.78 -5.75 7.30
N LEU A 22 2.26 -5.86 6.10
CA LEU A 22 1.09 -5.11 5.64
C LEU A 22 -0.03 -6.06 5.25
N ARG A 23 -1.27 -5.61 5.46
CA ARG A 23 -2.46 -6.29 4.96
C ARG A 23 -3.23 -5.34 4.06
N ILE A 24 -3.67 -5.84 2.91
CA ILE A 24 -4.47 -5.05 1.97
C ILE A 24 -5.85 -4.82 2.59
N ALA A 25 -6.17 -3.55 2.85
CA ALA A 25 -7.44 -3.15 3.43
C ALA A 25 -8.47 -2.74 2.38
N LYS A 26 -8.00 -2.13 1.28
CA LYS A 26 -8.87 -1.67 0.21
C LYS A 26 -8.11 -1.60 -1.11
N VAL A 27 -8.76 -1.99 -2.20
CA VAL A 27 -8.25 -1.83 -3.55
C VAL A 27 -9.32 -1.14 -4.39
N GLU A 28 -8.93 -0.08 -5.09
CA GLU A 28 -9.83 0.70 -5.93
C GLU A 28 -9.25 0.84 -7.33
N GLU A 29 -10.03 0.48 -8.33
CA GLU A 29 -9.71 0.79 -9.73
C GLU A 29 -10.10 2.24 -10.00
N THR A 30 -9.16 3.01 -10.50
CA THR A 30 -9.37 4.43 -10.75
C THR A 30 -8.51 4.89 -11.92
N THR A 31 -8.41 6.18 -12.12
CA THR A 31 -7.63 6.79 -13.18
C THR A 31 -6.60 7.72 -12.56
N SER A 32 -5.36 7.66 -13.06
CA SER A 32 -4.31 8.58 -12.61
C SER A 32 -4.58 10.00 -13.09
N SER A 33 -3.83 10.96 -12.56
CA SER A 33 -3.94 12.37 -12.96
C SER A 33 -3.65 12.60 -14.45
N THR A 34 -2.93 11.68 -15.09
CA THR A 34 -2.62 11.73 -16.51
C THR A 34 -3.57 10.90 -17.37
N GLY A 35 -4.65 10.35 -16.79
CA GLY A 35 -5.68 9.62 -17.50
C GLY A 35 -5.41 8.13 -17.70
N ASN A 36 -4.41 7.56 -17.06
CA ASN A 36 -4.10 6.13 -17.18
C ASN A 36 -4.86 5.31 -16.14
N PRO A 37 -5.25 4.05 -16.47
CA PRO A 37 -5.86 3.18 -15.47
C PRO A 37 -4.88 2.92 -14.34
N MET A 38 -5.39 2.84 -13.11
CA MET A 38 -4.58 2.75 -11.90
C MET A 38 -5.30 1.96 -10.81
N LEU A 39 -4.54 1.21 -10.04
CA LEU A 39 -5.02 0.64 -8.77
C LEU A 39 -4.52 1.51 -7.63
N LYS A 40 -5.44 1.91 -6.78
CA LYS A 40 -5.13 2.57 -5.51
C LYS A 40 -5.31 1.56 -4.39
N VAL A 41 -4.22 1.26 -3.69
CA VAL A 41 -4.21 0.24 -2.64
C VAL A 41 -3.98 0.89 -1.29
N GLU A 42 -4.87 0.58 -0.35
CA GLU A 42 -4.72 0.95 1.05
C GLU A 42 -4.26 -0.26 1.84
N TYR A 43 -3.21 -0.07 2.62
CA TYR A 43 -2.65 -1.12 3.47
C TYR A 43 -2.81 -0.76 4.94
N ASP A 44 -3.15 -1.75 5.76
CA ASP A 44 -2.99 -1.66 7.21
C ASP A 44 -1.59 -2.10 7.57
N VAL A 45 -0.90 -1.31 8.39
CA VAL A 45 0.41 -1.69 8.93
C VAL A 45 0.17 -2.54 10.17
N MET A 46 0.55 -3.82 10.08
CA MET A 46 0.34 -4.78 11.15
C MET A 46 1.43 -4.66 12.22
N GLU A 47 1.11 -5.09 13.43
CA GLU A 47 2.09 -5.22 14.53
C GLU A 47 2.74 -3.90 15.00
N VAL A 48 2.17 -2.76 14.60
CA VAL A 48 2.57 -1.46 15.14
C VAL A 48 1.34 -0.76 15.73
N PRO A 49 1.51 0.03 16.80
CA PRO A 49 0.38 0.73 17.42
C PRO A 49 -0.06 1.92 16.57
N GLY A 50 -1.28 2.40 16.81
CA GLY A 50 -1.78 3.66 16.27
C GLY A 50 -2.56 3.57 14.98
N ASN A 51 -3.10 2.39 14.62
CA ASN A 51 -3.93 2.22 13.41
C ASN A 51 -3.27 2.80 12.17
N ARG A 52 -2.02 2.44 11.95
CA ARG A 52 -1.22 2.98 10.86
C ARG A 52 -1.67 2.43 9.52
N LYS A 53 -1.71 3.31 8.53
CA LYS A 53 -2.06 2.97 7.16
C LYS A 53 -1.00 3.50 6.21
N LEU A 54 -0.84 2.80 5.10
CA LEU A 54 -0.03 3.23 3.97
C LEU A 54 -0.85 3.09 2.69
N TRP A 55 -0.58 3.94 1.73
CA TRP A 55 -1.24 3.90 0.41
C TRP A 55 -0.18 3.82 -0.66
N ASP A 56 -0.49 3.12 -1.73
CA ASP A 56 0.36 3.09 -2.91
C ASP A 56 -0.51 3.03 -4.16
N ASN A 57 -0.02 3.63 -5.23
CA ASN A 57 -0.68 3.66 -6.51
C ASN A 57 0.09 2.81 -7.51
N TYR A 58 -0.65 2.00 -8.26
CA TYR A 58 -0.10 1.09 -9.26
C TYR A 58 -0.70 1.45 -10.61
N VAL A 59 0.06 2.17 -11.44
CA VAL A 59 -0.42 2.60 -12.76
C VAL A 59 -0.32 1.41 -13.71
N LEU A 60 -1.42 1.13 -14.44
CA LEU A 60 -1.56 -0.06 -15.27
C LEU A 60 -1.15 0.21 -16.71
N ILE A 61 0.09 0.68 -16.89
CA ILE A 61 0.70 0.88 -18.19
C ILE A 61 1.99 0.06 -18.29
N GLU A 62 2.45 -0.21 -19.50
CA GLU A 62 3.61 -1.07 -19.74
C GLU A 62 4.84 -0.66 -18.93
N LYS A 63 5.13 0.65 -18.85
CA LYS A 63 6.30 1.16 -18.12
C LYS A 63 6.32 0.83 -16.63
N THR A 64 5.15 0.65 -16.03
CA THR A 64 4.99 0.46 -14.58
C THR A 64 4.39 -0.89 -14.22
N LEU A 65 4.13 -1.75 -15.19
CA LEU A 65 3.61 -3.10 -14.92
C LEU A 65 4.54 -3.94 -14.06
N TRP A 66 5.84 -3.68 -14.08
CA TRP A 66 6.78 -4.36 -13.19
C TRP A 66 6.42 -4.19 -11.71
N LYS A 67 5.90 -3.03 -11.33
CA LYS A 67 5.46 -2.73 -9.96
C LYS A 67 4.19 -3.51 -9.62
N VAL A 68 3.26 -3.58 -10.56
CA VAL A 68 2.02 -4.38 -10.41
C VAL A 68 2.37 -5.86 -10.29
N LYS A 69 3.28 -6.35 -11.12
CA LYS A 69 3.76 -7.73 -11.08
C LYS A 69 4.38 -8.06 -9.72
N GLU A 70 5.18 -7.15 -9.18
CA GLU A 70 5.79 -7.31 -7.85
C GLU A 70 4.73 -7.53 -6.76
N LEU A 71 3.66 -6.73 -6.78
CA LEU A 71 2.54 -6.89 -5.85
C LEU A 71 1.83 -8.23 -6.06
N PHE A 72 1.48 -8.55 -7.30
CA PHE A 72 0.74 -9.78 -7.63
C PHE A 72 1.54 -11.03 -7.27
N ASP A 73 2.84 -11.04 -7.58
CA ASP A 73 3.72 -12.15 -7.20
C ASP A 73 3.79 -12.29 -5.66
N ALA A 74 3.82 -11.16 -4.94
CA ALA A 74 3.88 -11.17 -3.48
C ALA A 74 2.64 -11.78 -2.83
N ILE A 75 1.47 -11.65 -3.45
CA ILE A 75 0.22 -12.22 -2.93
C ILE A 75 -0.14 -13.57 -3.59
N GLY A 76 0.75 -14.12 -4.40
CA GLY A 76 0.60 -15.46 -4.95
C GLY A 76 -0.26 -15.57 -6.20
N ILE A 77 -0.49 -14.47 -6.91
CA ILE A 77 -1.20 -14.49 -8.20
C ILE A 77 -0.21 -14.91 -9.29
N ASP A 78 -0.60 -15.87 -10.13
CA ASP A 78 0.22 -16.29 -11.27
C ASP A 78 0.21 -15.20 -12.33
N THR A 79 1.38 -14.60 -12.57
CA THR A 79 1.57 -13.52 -13.54
C THR A 79 2.24 -14.00 -14.85
N SER A 80 2.42 -15.31 -15.01
CA SER A 80 3.02 -15.88 -16.23
C SER A 80 2.08 -15.85 -17.42
N GLU A 81 0.78 -15.68 -17.19
CA GLU A 81 -0.26 -15.62 -18.20
C GLU A 81 -1.14 -14.40 -17.97
N LEU A 82 -2.15 -14.23 -18.82
CA LEU A 82 -3.15 -13.18 -18.66
C LEU A 82 -3.84 -13.30 -17.31
N VAL A 83 -3.86 -12.19 -16.55
CA VAL A 83 -4.54 -12.13 -15.24
C VAL A 83 -5.93 -11.53 -15.45
N GLU A 84 -6.94 -12.29 -15.07
CA GLU A 84 -8.32 -11.82 -15.02
C GLU A 84 -8.85 -12.06 -13.62
N MET A 85 -9.17 -11.00 -12.89
CA MET A 85 -9.66 -11.12 -11.51
C MET A 85 -10.43 -9.88 -11.09
N ASP A 86 -11.29 -10.06 -10.09
CA ASP A 86 -11.88 -8.96 -9.37
C ASP A 86 -10.87 -8.48 -8.33
N VAL A 87 -10.47 -7.20 -8.41
CA VAL A 87 -9.45 -6.66 -7.50
C VAL A 87 -9.88 -6.67 -6.03
N THR A 88 -11.19 -6.75 -5.76
CA THR A 88 -11.68 -6.88 -4.38
C THR A 88 -11.27 -8.20 -3.74
N GLU A 89 -10.90 -9.20 -4.51
CA GLU A 89 -10.36 -10.47 -4.00
C GLU A 89 -9.00 -10.30 -3.34
N MET A 90 -8.30 -9.19 -3.61
CA MET A 90 -7.01 -8.90 -3.00
C MET A 90 -7.16 -8.42 -1.54
N VAL A 91 -8.33 -7.95 -1.13
CA VAL A 91 -8.56 -7.46 0.21
C VAL A 91 -8.36 -8.58 1.24
N GLY A 92 -7.61 -8.29 2.29
CA GLY A 92 -7.26 -9.26 3.32
C GLY A 92 -5.96 -10.02 3.06
N MET A 93 -5.40 -9.94 1.86
CA MET A 93 -4.11 -10.54 1.56
C MET A 93 -2.97 -9.76 2.21
N GLU A 94 -1.91 -10.46 2.55
CA GLU A 94 -0.81 -9.90 3.33
C GLU A 94 0.49 -9.94 2.53
N VAL A 95 1.32 -8.93 2.77
CA VAL A 95 2.65 -8.80 2.16
C VAL A 95 3.62 -8.25 3.20
N ASN A 96 4.91 -8.40 2.94
CA ASN A 96 5.94 -7.61 3.60
C ASN A 96 6.36 -6.48 2.66
N ALA A 97 6.70 -5.34 3.21
CA ALA A 97 7.10 -4.20 2.40
C ALA A 97 8.28 -3.46 3.02
N LYS A 98 9.20 -3.06 2.17
CA LYS A 98 10.26 -2.14 2.57
C LYS A 98 9.70 -0.73 2.52
N VAL A 99 9.67 -0.07 3.66
CA VAL A 99 9.15 1.28 3.83
C VAL A 99 10.31 2.24 4.06
N ILE A 100 10.31 3.32 3.31
CA ILE A 100 11.32 4.37 3.41
C ILE A 100 10.66 5.69 3.80
N GLN A 101 11.50 6.67 4.13
CA GLN A 101 11.06 8.04 4.36
C GLN A 101 11.52 8.92 3.21
N GLU A 102 10.65 9.80 2.76
CA GLU A 102 10.97 10.81 1.74
C GLU A 102 10.45 12.17 2.21
N THR A 103 11.08 13.24 1.74
CA THR A 103 10.61 14.60 1.97
C THR A 103 9.69 15.01 0.82
N TYR A 104 8.48 15.43 1.16
CA TYR A 104 7.51 15.93 0.19
C TYR A 104 6.90 17.23 0.70
N ASN A 105 7.07 18.32 -0.05
CA ASN A 105 6.59 19.66 0.34
C ASN A 105 7.01 20.07 1.77
N GLY A 106 8.24 19.74 2.16
CA GLY A 106 8.78 20.05 3.49
C GLY A 106 8.39 19.08 4.60
N ASP A 107 7.52 18.11 4.32
CA ASP A 107 7.11 17.09 5.29
C ASP A 107 7.77 15.75 4.98
N ILE A 108 8.02 14.97 6.02
CA ILE A 108 8.49 13.60 5.88
C ILE A 108 7.30 12.69 5.70
N VAL A 109 7.30 11.92 4.61
CA VAL A 109 6.26 10.93 4.30
C VAL A 109 6.87 9.56 4.16
N ASN A 110 6.05 8.53 4.38
CA ASN A 110 6.47 7.16 4.15
C ASN A 110 6.12 6.72 2.73
N ARG A 111 7.02 5.96 2.12
CA ARG A 111 6.80 5.32 0.83
C ARG A 111 7.13 3.85 0.89
N ILE A 112 6.35 3.07 0.18
CA ILE A 112 6.63 1.65 -0.04
C ILE A 112 7.63 1.56 -1.20
N LYS A 113 8.84 1.11 -0.89
CA LYS A 113 9.89 0.95 -1.89
C LYS A 113 9.79 -0.37 -2.63
N LYS A 114 9.41 -1.42 -1.92
CA LYS A 114 9.33 -2.78 -2.46
C LYS A 114 8.31 -3.59 -1.68
N VAL A 115 7.56 -4.43 -2.40
CA VAL A 115 6.63 -5.40 -1.81
C VAL A 115 7.18 -6.80 -2.01
N MET A 116 7.11 -7.61 -0.97
CA MET A 116 7.66 -8.97 -0.92
C MET A 116 6.59 -9.93 -0.39
N PRO A 117 6.69 -11.23 -0.67
CA PRO A 117 5.80 -12.22 -0.05
C PRO A 117 5.89 -12.14 1.48
N ALA A 118 4.72 -12.30 2.10
CA ALA A 118 4.63 -12.32 3.56
C ALA A 118 5.19 -13.63 4.13
#